data_9c5295a7a4e5117ad518c47592eeec4f
#
_entry.id   9c5295a7a4e5117ad518c47592eeec4f
#
_cell.length_a   1.000
_cell.length_b   1.000
_cell.length_c   1.000
_cell.angle_alpha   90.00
_cell.angle_beta   90.00
_cell.angle_gamma   90.00
#
_symmetry.space_group_name_H-M   'P 1'
#
loop_
_entity.id
_entity.type
_entity.pdbx_description
1 polymer ?
#
loop_
_entity_poly.entity_id
_entity_poly.type
_entity_poly.pdbx_seq_one_letter_code
_entity_poly.pdbx_strand_id
1 'polypeptide(L)'
;MKTFRLIGMALLAVVMCVNFASCSDDDEPSKNDDGVITNQKQLVELRMTYEDEVSITEYSYDSNGKLVSATNTEQYDGSTHTSTYTVTWGANKIIESRNGEAITYTLENGLITHTSDSDGGDLDNTDFTYNANNQLVKLQYDEEDYLSYT
;
A
#
# COMPACT_ATOMS: atom_id res chain seq x y z
N MET A 1 12.06 11.75 -9.19
CA MET A 1 12.31 11.18 -7.84
C MET A 1 11.25 11.52 -6.78
N LYS A 2 10.54 12.66 -6.84
CA LYS A 2 9.46 12.97 -5.86
C LYS A 2 8.17 12.16 -6.08
N THR A 3 7.86 11.79 -7.30
CA THR A 3 6.65 11.04 -7.69
C THR A 3 6.69 9.59 -7.18
N PHE A 4 7.86 8.98 -7.12
CA PHE A 4 8.06 7.61 -6.63
C PHE A 4 7.63 7.44 -5.16
N ARG A 5 7.95 8.43 -4.31
CA ARG A 5 7.58 8.43 -2.88
C ARG A 5 6.06 8.49 -2.65
N LEU A 6 5.34 9.24 -3.49
CA LEU A 6 3.89 9.41 -3.37
C LEU A 6 3.13 8.13 -3.75
N ILE A 7 3.61 7.39 -4.76
CA ILE A 7 2.95 6.17 -5.25
C ILE A 7 3.20 5.00 -4.30
N GLY A 8 4.42 4.83 -3.80
CA GLY A 8 4.73 3.81 -2.79
C GLY A 8 3.91 4.01 -1.51
N MET A 9 3.72 5.25 -1.06
CA MET A 9 2.85 5.57 0.08
C MET A 9 1.37 5.31 -0.22
N ALA A 10 0.90 5.54 -1.45
CA ALA A 10 -0.48 5.26 -1.84
C ALA A 10 -0.74 3.75 -1.92
N LEU A 11 0.21 2.97 -2.44
CA LEU A 11 0.14 1.50 -2.46
C LEU A 11 0.18 0.92 -1.04
N LEU A 12 1.04 1.45 -0.16
CA LEU A 12 1.07 1.07 1.25
C LEU A 12 -0.27 1.35 1.94
N ALA A 13 -0.90 2.49 1.66
CA ALA A 13 -2.22 2.82 2.19
C ALA A 13 -3.31 1.85 1.70
N VAL A 14 -3.27 1.44 0.42
CA VAL A 14 -4.21 0.44 -0.14
C VAL A 14 -3.99 -0.92 0.50
N VAL A 15 -2.74 -1.36 0.66
CA VAL A 15 -2.40 -2.63 1.33
C VAL A 15 -2.85 -2.62 2.79
N MET A 16 -2.73 -1.49 3.51
CA MET A 16 -3.22 -1.36 4.88
C MET A 16 -4.75 -1.35 4.94
N CYS A 17 -5.44 -0.70 4.02
CA CYS A 17 -6.90 -0.59 4.03
C CYS A 17 -7.64 -1.93 3.87
N VAL A 18 -7.05 -2.92 3.19
CA VAL A 18 -7.68 -4.25 3.04
C VAL A 18 -7.72 -5.07 4.34
N ASN A 19 -6.98 -4.66 5.38
CA ASN A 19 -6.97 -5.35 6.68
C ASN A 19 -7.80 -4.63 7.76
N PHE A 20 -8.32 -3.41 7.51
CA PHE A 20 -9.13 -2.66 8.45
C PHE A 20 -10.61 -2.68 8.04
N ALA A 21 -11.34 -3.70 8.50
CA ALA A 21 -12.79 -3.65 8.58
C ALA A 21 -13.18 -2.70 9.72
N SER A 22 -12.91 -1.40 9.58
CA SER A 22 -13.42 -0.40 10.53
C SER A 22 -13.29 1.01 9.95
N CYS A 23 -14.22 1.38 9.08
CA CYS A 23 -14.75 2.73 9.04
C CYS A 23 -16.25 2.58 8.95
N SER A 24 -16.90 2.81 10.08
CA SER A 24 -18.35 2.84 10.23
C SER A 24 -18.93 4.03 9.47
N ASP A 25 -19.79 3.74 8.53
CA ASP A 25 -20.99 4.51 8.31
C ASP A 25 -22.17 3.53 8.22
N ASP A 26 -23.30 3.91 8.79
CA ASP A 26 -24.50 3.18 9.20
C ASP A 26 -25.18 2.23 8.19
N ASP A 27 -24.42 1.30 7.57
CA ASP A 27 -24.97 0.15 6.89
C ASP A 27 -24.42 -1.12 7.56
N GLU A 28 -25.25 -1.80 8.36
CA GLU A 28 -24.90 -3.09 8.96
C GLU A 28 -24.39 -4.07 7.89
N PRO A 29 -23.17 -4.64 8.03
CA PRO A 29 -22.71 -5.67 7.11
C PRO A 29 -23.62 -6.89 7.25
N SER A 30 -24.27 -7.26 6.15
CA SER A 30 -25.03 -8.49 6.05
C SER A 30 -24.07 -9.67 6.32
N LYS A 31 -24.16 -10.25 7.52
CA LYS A 31 -23.45 -11.48 7.86
C LYS A 31 -24.15 -12.64 7.15
N ASN A 32 -23.50 -13.20 6.15
CA ASN A 32 -23.84 -14.55 5.72
C ASN A 32 -23.26 -15.53 6.75
N ASP A 33 -23.97 -16.64 6.97
CA ASP A 33 -23.71 -17.66 8.02
C ASP A 33 -22.29 -18.29 7.97
N ASP A 34 -21.50 -18.03 6.94
CA ASP A 34 -20.15 -18.57 6.72
C ASP A 34 -19.03 -17.61 7.15
N GLY A 35 -19.33 -16.45 7.75
CA GLY A 35 -18.31 -15.51 8.25
C GLY A 35 -17.49 -14.80 7.14
N VAL A 36 -17.88 -14.93 5.89
CA VAL A 36 -17.24 -14.26 4.76
C VAL A 36 -17.81 -12.86 4.64
N ILE A 37 -16.99 -11.83 4.83
CA ILE A 37 -17.33 -10.44 4.56
C ILE A 37 -17.38 -10.25 3.03
N THR A 38 -18.60 -10.31 2.46
CA THR A 38 -18.81 -10.30 1.01
C THR A 38 -18.88 -8.90 0.37
N ASN A 39 -18.72 -7.83 1.15
CA ASN A 39 -18.85 -6.44 0.68
C ASN A 39 -17.58 -5.61 0.95
N GLN A 40 -16.38 -6.14 0.66
CA GLN A 40 -15.19 -5.30 0.66
C GLN A 40 -15.22 -4.37 -0.55
N LYS A 41 -15.30 -3.06 -0.31
CA LYS A 41 -15.12 -2.05 -1.36
C LYS A 41 -13.63 -2.05 -1.73
N GLN A 42 -13.34 -2.20 -3.03
CA GLN A 42 -11.98 -2.16 -3.57
C GLN A 42 -11.79 -0.83 -4.30
N LEU A 43 -10.64 -0.19 -4.07
CA LEU A 43 -10.23 0.98 -4.86
C LEU A 43 -9.75 0.50 -6.22
N VAL A 44 -10.52 0.77 -7.28
CA VAL A 44 -10.19 0.33 -8.64
C VAL A 44 -9.43 1.40 -9.44
N GLU A 45 -9.59 2.66 -9.09
CA GLU A 45 -8.91 3.79 -9.73
C GLU A 45 -8.66 4.90 -8.72
N LEU A 46 -7.48 5.48 -8.76
CA LEU A 46 -7.13 6.73 -8.09
C LEU A 46 -6.69 7.73 -9.16
N ARG A 47 -7.38 8.86 -9.23
CA ARG A 47 -7.03 9.96 -10.13
C ARG A 47 -6.59 11.18 -9.33
N MET A 48 -5.40 11.67 -9.62
CA MET A 48 -4.85 12.91 -9.06
C MET A 48 -4.63 13.91 -10.19
N THR A 49 -4.99 15.15 -9.93
CA THR A 49 -4.74 16.25 -10.86
C THR A 49 -4.07 17.37 -10.08
N TYR A 50 -2.92 17.82 -10.53
CA TYR A 50 -2.16 18.90 -9.93
C TYR A 50 -1.63 19.81 -11.05
N GLU A 51 -2.15 21.04 -11.13
CA GLU A 51 -1.84 22.00 -12.21
C GLU A 51 -2.04 21.36 -13.59
N ASP A 52 -0.95 21.17 -14.35
CA ASP A 52 -0.95 20.61 -15.70
C ASP A 52 -0.63 19.10 -15.72
N GLU A 53 -0.55 18.47 -14.55
CA GLU A 53 -0.26 17.03 -14.39
C GLU A 53 -1.52 16.25 -14.07
N VAL A 54 -1.69 15.09 -14.72
CA VAL A 54 -2.72 14.11 -14.39
C VAL A 54 -2.05 12.77 -14.15
N SER A 55 -2.30 12.19 -12.99
CA SER A 55 -1.87 10.82 -12.64
C SER A 55 -3.10 9.96 -12.42
N ILE A 56 -3.16 8.82 -13.11
CA ILE A 56 -4.23 7.84 -12.99
C ILE A 56 -3.59 6.53 -12.59
N THR A 57 -3.99 5.97 -11.45
CA THR A 57 -3.56 4.65 -10.99
C THR A 57 -4.74 3.70 -11.00
N GLU A 58 -4.64 2.64 -11.80
CA GLU A 58 -5.63 1.56 -11.89
C GLU A 58 -5.14 0.35 -11.09
N TYR A 59 -6.00 -0.22 -10.26
CA TYR A 59 -5.69 -1.33 -9.36
C TYR A 59 -6.37 -2.62 -9.81
N SER A 60 -5.65 -3.73 -9.80
CA SER A 60 -6.17 -5.06 -10.13
C SER A 60 -6.05 -6.01 -8.94
N TYR A 61 -7.07 -6.83 -8.73
CA TYR A 61 -7.18 -7.72 -7.59
C TYR A 61 -7.38 -9.17 -8.05
N ASP A 62 -6.93 -10.13 -7.25
CA ASP A 62 -7.22 -11.53 -7.44
C ASP A 62 -8.65 -11.90 -7.01
N SER A 63 -9.03 -13.16 -7.18
CA SER A 63 -10.37 -13.66 -6.79
C SER A 63 -10.63 -13.63 -5.28
N ASN A 64 -9.59 -13.44 -4.45
CA ASN A 64 -9.70 -13.33 -3.00
C ASN A 64 -9.69 -11.87 -2.54
N GLY A 65 -9.70 -10.93 -3.48
CA GLY A 65 -9.68 -9.50 -3.19
C GLY A 65 -8.30 -8.94 -2.81
N LYS A 66 -7.22 -9.69 -3.02
CA LYS A 66 -5.86 -9.20 -2.79
C LYS A 66 -5.36 -8.42 -4.01
N LEU A 67 -4.75 -7.26 -3.77
CA LEU A 67 -4.11 -6.46 -4.81
C LEU A 67 -2.99 -7.27 -5.46
N VAL A 68 -2.99 -7.38 -6.79
CA VAL A 68 -1.95 -8.11 -7.55
C VAL A 68 -1.17 -7.21 -8.49
N SER A 69 -1.73 -6.10 -8.91
CA SER A 69 -0.99 -5.09 -9.68
C SER A 69 -1.64 -3.71 -9.59
N ALA A 70 -0.83 -2.70 -9.88
CA ALA A 70 -1.29 -1.34 -10.12
C ALA A 70 -0.56 -0.78 -11.35
N THR A 71 -1.30 -0.10 -12.25
CA THR A 71 -0.74 0.59 -13.41
C THR A 71 -0.95 2.08 -13.23
N ASN A 72 0.14 2.83 -13.16
CA ASN A 72 0.11 4.28 -13.10
C ASN A 72 0.39 4.88 -14.47
N THR A 73 -0.47 5.80 -14.91
CA THR A 73 -0.31 6.59 -16.11
C THR A 73 -0.22 8.06 -15.73
N GLU A 74 0.91 8.67 -16.02
CA GLU A 74 1.18 10.09 -15.78
C GLU A 74 1.18 10.84 -17.09
N GLN A 75 0.49 11.97 -17.12
CA GLN A 75 0.47 12.91 -18.25
C GLN A 75 1.04 14.24 -17.77
N TYR A 76 2.13 14.65 -18.38
CA TYR A 76 2.85 15.88 -18.07
C TYR A 76 3.45 16.47 -19.35
N ASP A 77 3.25 17.76 -19.58
CA ASP A 77 3.82 18.51 -20.72
C ASP A 77 3.64 17.81 -22.09
N GLY A 78 2.43 17.27 -22.33
CA GLY A 78 2.10 16.56 -23.57
C GLY A 78 2.73 15.17 -23.72
N SER A 79 3.48 14.72 -22.73
CA SER A 79 4.07 13.38 -22.65
C SER A 79 3.22 12.46 -21.78
N THR A 80 3.23 11.16 -22.08
CA THR A 80 2.56 10.14 -21.28
C THR A 80 3.59 9.10 -20.86
N HIS A 81 3.66 8.84 -19.56
CA HIS A 81 4.47 7.80 -18.97
C HIS A 81 3.60 6.76 -18.28
N THR A 82 3.84 5.48 -18.53
CA THR A 82 3.12 4.38 -17.89
C THR A 82 4.10 3.48 -17.17
N SER A 83 3.78 3.14 -15.93
CA SER A 83 4.54 2.18 -15.13
C SER A 83 3.59 1.20 -14.45
N THR A 84 3.99 -0.09 -14.42
CA THR A 84 3.22 -1.15 -13.80
C THR A 84 3.99 -1.69 -12.60
N TYR A 85 3.27 -1.82 -11.51
CA TYR A 85 3.71 -2.44 -10.28
C TYR A 85 3.04 -3.80 -10.17
N THR A 86 3.75 -4.80 -9.71
CA THR A 86 3.20 -6.12 -9.38
C THR A 86 3.32 -6.37 -7.89
N VAL A 87 2.33 -7.02 -7.31
CA VAL A 87 2.29 -7.33 -5.88
C VAL A 87 2.18 -8.83 -5.69
N THR A 88 3.15 -9.40 -4.97
CA THR A 88 3.18 -10.82 -4.62
C THR A 88 2.97 -11.00 -3.13
N TRP A 89 1.99 -11.83 -2.76
CA TRP A 89 1.64 -12.14 -1.38
C TRP A 89 2.26 -13.46 -0.94
N GLY A 90 3.09 -13.43 0.09
CA GLY A 90 3.61 -14.60 0.79
C GLY A 90 2.94 -14.80 2.15
N ALA A 91 3.36 -15.82 2.90
CA ALA A 91 2.80 -16.12 4.22
C ALA A 91 3.06 -14.99 5.25
N ASN A 92 4.27 -14.41 5.20
CA ASN A 92 4.72 -13.38 6.14
C ASN A 92 5.42 -12.21 5.44
N LYS A 93 5.16 -12.03 4.14
CA LYS A 93 5.71 -10.92 3.36
C LYS A 93 4.83 -10.54 2.19
N ILE A 94 4.92 -9.28 1.78
CA ILE A 94 4.41 -8.76 0.53
C ILE A 94 5.60 -8.23 -0.25
N ILE A 95 5.66 -8.49 -1.55
CA ILE A 95 6.69 -7.95 -2.43
C ILE A 95 6.01 -7.12 -3.50
N GLU A 96 6.36 -5.85 -3.56
CA GLU A 96 6.03 -4.95 -4.65
C GLU A 96 7.23 -4.88 -5.59
N SER A 97 7.01 -5.03 -6.89
CA SER A 97 8.08 -4.97 -7.89
C SER A 97 7.74 -4.04 -9.04
N ARG A 98 8.73 -3.25 -9.47
CA ARG A 98 8.65 -2.34 -10.62
C ARG A 98 9.99 -2.26 -11.31
N ASN A 99 10.04 -2.50 -12.62
CA ASN A 99 11.24 -2.32 -13.45
C ASN A 99 12.50 -3.05 -12.95
N GLY A 100 12.34 -4.14 -12.19
CA GLY A 100 13.45 -4.91 -11.62
C GLY A 100 13.86 -4.49 -10.21
N GLU A 101 13.31 -3.41 -9.69
CA GLU A 101 13.41 -2.99 -8.29
C GLU A 101 12.29 -3.65 -7.48
N ALA A 102 12.52 -3.93 -6.21
CA ALA A 102 11.53 -4.55 -5.35
C ALA A 102 11.57 -3.98 -3.92
N ILE A 103 10.38 -3.69 -3.39
CA ILE A 103 10.19 -3.38 -1.98
C ILE A 103 9.58 -4.61 -1.32
N THR A 104 10.19 -5.08 -0.26
CA THR A 104 9.69 -6.18 0.56
C THR A 104 9.11 -5.63 1.86
N TYR A 105 7.85 -5.95 2.13
CA TYR A 105 7.15 -5.67 3.39
C TYR A 105 7.09 -6.96 4.20
N THR A 106 7.73 -6.98 5.37
CA THR A 106 7.67 -8.12 6.31
C THR A 106 6.42 -7.99 7.18
N LEU A 107 5.71 -9.10 7.36
CA LEU A 107 4.47 -9.17 8.13
C LEU A 107 4.65 -10.00 9.39
N GLU A 108 4.20 -9.47 10.53
CA GLU A 108 4.01 -10.21 11.78
C GLU A 108 2.59 -10.01 12.29
N ASN A 109 1.87 -11.11 12.50
CA ASN A 109 0.46 -11.07 12.93
C ASN A 109 -0.46 -10.21 12.02
N GLY A 110 -0.14 -10.14 10.69
CA GLY A 110 -0.89 -9.35 9.73
C GLY A 110 -0.53 -7.86 9.68
N LEU A 111 0.42 -7.41 10.49
CA LEU A 111 0.92 -6.04 10.49
C LEU A 111 2.28 -5.97 9.78
N ILE A 112 2.54 -4.90 9.05
CA ILE A 112 3.85 -4.64 8.45
C ILE A 112 4.79 -4.19 9.56
N THR A 113 5.86 -4.95 9.81
CA THR A 113 6.85 -4.65 10.85
C THR A 113 8.16 -4.13 10.30
N HIS A 114 8.44 -4.38 9.02
CA HIS A 114 9.68 -3.95 8.39
C HIS A 114 9.49 -3.77 6.89
N THR A 115 10.18 -2.80 6.30
CA THR A 115 10.34 -2.68 4.84
C THR A 115 11.82 -2.73 4.46
N SER A 116 12.11 -3.32 3.31
CA SER A 116 13.43 -3.26 2.69
C SER A 116 13.29 -3.06 1.19
N ASP A 117 14.20 -2.26 0.63
CA ASP A 117 14.28 -1.96 -0.79
C ASP A 117 15.48 -2.69 -1.41
N SER A 118 15.35 -3.18 -2.64
CA SER A 118 16.40 -3.93 -3.33
C SER A 118 17.55 -3.06 -3.85
N ASP A 119 17.36 -1.76 -3.99
CA ASP A 119 18.31 -0.82 -4.59
C ASP A 119 18.93 0.20 -3.62
N GLY A 120 18.66 0.11 -2.31
CA GLY A 120 19.17 1.01 -1.29
C GLY A 120 18.48 2.38 -1.26
N GLY A 121 17.20 2.40 -1.58
CA GLY A 121 16.37 3.62 -1.57
C GLY A 121 15.97 4.10 -0.17
N ASP A 122 15.25 5.23 -0.12
CA ASP A 122 14.80 5.89 1.13
C ASP A 122 13.81 5.07 1.99
N LEU A 123 13.33 3.92 1.52
CA LEU A 123 12.49 2.99 2.28
C LEU A 123 13.29 1.81 2.81
N ASP A 124 14.62 1.82 2.61
CA ASP A 124 15.50 0.80 3.15
C ASP A 124 15.37 0.74 4.66
N ASN A 125 15.13 -0.48 5.14
CA ASN A 125 15.19 -0.81 6.56
C ASN A 125 14.31 0.06 7.47
N THR A 126 13.10 0.41 7.01
CA THR A 126 12.14 1.08 7.88
C THR A 126 11.45 0.08 8.79
N ASP A 127 11.55 0.29 10.11
CA ASP A 127 10.87 -0.51 11.12
C ASP A 127 9.57 0.18 11.60
N PHE A 128 8.54 -0.63 11.78
CA PHE A 128 7.21 -0.19 12.22
C PHE A 128 6.91 -0.80 13.59
N THR A 129 6.63 0.03 14.59
CA THR A 129 6.28 -0.42 15.93
C THR A 129 4.81 -0.12 16.23
N TYR A 130 4.12 -1.09 16.79
CA TYR A 130 2.70 -0.99 17.14
C TYR A 130 2.48 -1.16 18.64
N ASN A 131 1.43 -0.52 19.17
CA ASN A 131 1.00 -0.76 20.54
C ASN A 131 0.11 -2.01 20.65
N ALA A 132 -0.34 -2.32 21.88
CA ALA A 132 -1.18 -3.50 22.14
C ALA A 132 -2.56 -3.46 21.40
N ASN A 133 -2.98 -2.32 20.89
CA ASN A 133 -4.21 -2.15 20.13
C ASN A 133 -3.97 -2.18 18.62
N ASN A 134 -2.77 -2.59 18.16
CA ASN A 134 -2.34 -2.60 16.77
C ASN A 134 -2.32 -1.20 16.11
N GLN A 135 -2.15 -0.14 16.89
CA GLN A 135 -1.98 1.21 16.38
C GLN A 135 -0.49 1.49 16.20
N LEU A 136 -0.10 2.04 15.05
CA LEU A 136 1.26 2.44 14.76
C LEU A 136 1.70 3.55 15.72
N VAL A 137 2.81 3.33 16.44
CA VAL A 137 3.36 4.28 17.42
C VAL A 137 4.76 4.76 17.06
N LYS A 138 5.47 4.06 16.18
CA LYS A 138 6.81 4.47 15.75
C LYS A 138 7.12 3.99 14.34
N LEU A 139 7.75 4.86 13.56
CA LEU A 139 8.49 4.54 12.34
C LEU A 139 9.96 4.85 12.59
N GLN A 140 10.86 3.94 12.28
CA GLN A 140 12.29 4.14 12.43
C GLN A 140 12.96 3.87 11.07
N TYR A 141 13.61 4.89 10.51
CA TYR A 141 14.28 4.83 9.21
C TYR A 141 15.75 4.42 9.35
N ASP A 142 16.43 4.87 10.41
CA ASP A 142 17.78 4.47 10.82
C ASP A 142 17.94 4.59 12.35
N GLU A 143 19.15 4.47 12.89
CA GLU A 143 19.37 4.50 14.35
C GLU A 143 19.00 5.83 14.99
N GLU A 144 19.05 6.95 14.25
CA GLU A 144 18.85 8.31 14.76
C GLU A 144 17.52 8.93 14.29
N ASP A 145 17.02 8.56 13.09
CA ASP A 145 15.84 9.15 12.47
C ASP A 145 14.57 8.31 12.68
N TYR A 146 13.64 8.85 13.44
CA TYR A 146 12.35 8.21 13.69
C TYR A 146 11.20 9.21 13.80
N LEU A 147 9.97 8.73 13.54
CA LEU A 147 8.72 9.41 13.83
C LEU A 147 7.98 8.65 14.92
N SER A 148 7.48 9.34 15.95
CA SER A 148 6.64 8.74 16.98
C SER A 148 5.25 9.36 17.00
N TYR A 149 4.24 8.53 17.26
CA TYR A 149 2.84 8.89 17.31
C TYR A 149 2.29 8.64 18.73
N THR A 150 1.52 9.58 19.26
CA THR A 150 0.91 9.51 20.60
C THR A 150 -0.60 9.41 20.50
#